data_2cd198e5556992c6e8ce0327bf3bee66
#
_entry.id   2cd198e5556992c6e8ce0327bf3bee66
#
_cell.length_a   1.000
_cell.length_b   1.000
_cell.length_c   1.000
_cell.angle_alpha   90.00
_cell.angle_beta   90.00
_cell.angle_gamma   90.00
#
_symmetry.space_group_name_H-M   'P 1'
#
loop_
_entity.id
_entity.type
_entity.pdbx_description
1 polymer ?
#
loop_
_entity_poly.entity_id
_entity_poly.type
_entity_poly.pdbx_seq_one_letter_code
_entity_poly.pdbx_strand_id
1 'polypeptide(L)'
;MKKNINSNDNVRRFIYVHKAKNAGSKVWTIQAFSTSARVHKVVTTWGKNVVGNTMQSKVFTFSTPGLAQAFVERKLNEKARKRYIEIAA
;
A
#
# COMPACT_ATOMS: atom_id res chain seq x y z
N MET A 1 -6.65 -6.24 -25.83
CA MET A 1 -6.11 -5.89 -25.22
C MET A 1 -5.93 -5.97 -24.21
N LYS A 2 -5.52 -5.89 -23.82
CA LYS A 2 -5.24 -5.89 -22.97
C LYS A 2 -4.97 -5.20 -22.28
N LYS A 3 -5.41 -5.33 -21.99
CA LYS A 3 -5.05 -4.43 -21.30
C LYS A 3 -3.81 -4.52 -20.69
N ASN A 4 -3.19 -3.68 -20.86
CA ASN A 4 -1.97 -3.63 -20.26
C ASN A 4 -2.09 -3.41 -18.86
N ILE A 5 -1.59 -4.24 -18.11
CA ILE A 5 -1.60 -4.05 -16.70
C ILE A 5 -0.40 -3.28 -16.32
N ASN A 6 -0.60 -2.10 -15.84
CA ASN A 6 0.53 -1.38 -15.33
C ASN A 6 0.51 -1.45 -13.83
N SER A 7 1.58 -1.05 -13.21
CA SER A 7 1.74 -1.21 -11.77
C SER A 7 0.74 -0.38 -10.98
N ASN A 8 0.18 0.65 -11.56
CA ASN A 8 -0.77 1.48 -10.84
C ASN A 8 -2.07 0.77 -10.57
N ASP A 9 -2.41 -0.23 -11.38
CA ASP A 9 -3.64 -0.97 -11.20
C ASP A 9 -3.63 -1.80 -9.93
N ASN A 10 -2.45 -2.06 -9.38
CA ASN A 10 -2.31 -2.89 -8.20
C ASN A 10 -2.07 -2.11 -6.93
N VAL A 11 -2.08 -0.81 -7.01
CA VAL A 11 -1.81 0.01 -5.83
C VAL A 11 -3.12 0.26 -5.09
N ARG A 12 -3.13 -0.09 -3.82
CA ARG A 12 -4.27 0.20 -2.96
C ARG A 12 -3.89 1.31 -2.01
N ARG A 13 -4.76 2.28 -1.87
CA ARG A 13 -4.50 3.47 -1.08
C ARG A 13 -5.48 3.56 0.08
N PHE A 14 -4.96 3.94 1.21
CA PHE A 14 -5.72 4.05 2.45
C PHE A 14 -5.44 5.39 3.08
N ILE A 15 -6.43 5.93 3.75
CA ILE A 15 -6.28 7.21 4.41
C ILE A 15 -6.76 7.09 5.85
N TYR A 16 -6.06 7.75 6.74
CA TYR A 16 -6.46 7.89 8.11
C TYR A 16 -6.58 9.37 8.42
N VAL A 17 -7.74 9.79 8.87
CA VAL A 17 -7.99 11.19 9.16
C VAL A 17 -8.01 11.39 10.67
N HIS A 18 -7.09 12.20 11.15
CA HIS A 18 -7.10 12.59 12.55
C HIS A 18 -8.24 13.57 12.78
N LYS A 19 -9.04 13.28 13.77
CA LYS A 19 -10.17 14.16 14.07
C LYS A 19 -9.78 15.32 14.94
N ALA A 20 -8.66 15.20 15.65
CA ALA A 20 -8.32 16.21 16.63
C ALA A 20 -7.26 17.14 16.10
N LYS A 21 -7.38 18.40 16.47
CA LYS A 21 -6.27 19.33 16.39
C LYS A 21 -5.69 19.60 15.04
N ASN A 22 -6.47 19.55 14.02
CA ASN A 22 -5.92 19.88 12.71
C ASN A 22 -4.74 19.05 12.32
N ALA A 23 -4.68 17.84 12.80
CA ALA A 23 -3.54 16.99 12.54
C ALA A 23 -3.44 16.56 11.08
N GLY A 24 -4.49 16.74 10.31
CA GLY A 24 -4.49 16.35 8.93
C GLY A 24 -4.70 14.87 8.79
N SER A 25 -4.36 14.35 7.63
CA SER A 25 -4.54 12.94 7.34
C SER A 25 -3.21 12.30 7.00
N LYS A 26 -3.20 10.98 7.11
CA LYS A 26 -2.06 10.17 6.71
C LYS A 26 -2.47 9.27 5.57
N VAL A 27 -1.53 9.01 4.69
CA VAL A 27 -1.77 8.13 3.55
C VAL A 27 -0.87 6.92 3.67
N TRP A 28 -1.39 5.76 3.34
CA TRP A 28 -0.62 4.54 3.30
C TRP A 28 -1.03 3.79 2.04
N THR A 29 -0.06 3.30 1.29
CA THR A 29 -0.36 2.54 0.09
C THR A 29 0.36 1.21 0.14
N ILE A 30 -0.17 0.24 -0.59
CA ILE A 30 0.46 -1.05 -0.73
C ILE A 30 0.30 -1.50 -2.18
N GLN A 31 1.36 -2.05 -2.72
CA GLN A 31 1.38 -2.55 -4.08
C GLN A 31 2.13 -3.87 -4.09
N ALA A 32 1.59 -4.88 -4.77
CA ALA A 32 2.24 -6.17 -4.91
C ALA A 32 2.42 -6.47 -6.39
N PHE A 33 3.59 -6.96 -6.74
CA PHE A 33 3.87 -7.32 -8.12
C PHE A 33 4.99 -8.37 -8.15
N SER A 34 5.10 -9.05 -9.29
CA SER A 34 6.13 -10.06 -9.45
C SER A 34 7.07 -9.65 -10.57
N THR A 35 8.36 -9.84 -10.37
CA THR A 35 9.35 -9.56 -11.39
C THR A 35 9.81 -10.84 -12.07
N SER A 36 9.57 -11.98 -11.43
CA SER A 36 9.84 -13.29 -12.02
C SER A 36 9.02 -14.32 -11.27
N ALA A 37 9.11 -15.58 -11.68
CA ALA A 37 8.35 -16.64 -11.03
C ALA A 37 8.73 -16.82 -9.57
N ARG A 38 9.92 -16.39 -9.18
CA ARG A 38 10.42 -16.60 -7.83
C ARG A 38 10.69 -15.30 -7.08
N VAL A 39 10.32 -14.18 -7.66
CA VAL A 39 10.56 -12.90 -7.00
C VAL A 39 9.28 -12.11 -6.98
N HIS A 40 8.72 -11.97 -5.81
CA HIS A 40 7.46 -11.28 -5.59
C HIS A 40 7.71 -10.14 -4.61
N LYS A 41 7.33 -8.95 -5.00
CA LYS A 41 7.65 -7.77 -4.20
C LYS A 41 6.39 -7.11 -3.71
N VAL A 42 6.48 -6.56 -2.51
CA VAL A 42 5.43 -5.75 -1.93
C VAL A 42 6.06 -4.43 -1.53
N VAL A 43 5.49 -3.35 -2.02
CA VAL A 43 5.99 -2.01 -1.71
C VAL A 43 4.94 -1.30 -0.88
N THR A 44 5.35 -0.77 0.25
CA THR A 44 4.46 0.07 1.06
C THR A 44 5.02 1.48 1.06
N THR A 45 4.13 2.46 1.04
CA THR A 45 4.51 3.85 1.20
C THR A 45 3.62 4.48 2.25
N TRP A 46 4.12 5.50 2.91
CA TRP A 46 3.34 6.17 3.95
C TRP A 46 3.85 7.59 4.14
N GLY A 47 3.00 8.43 4.68
CA GLY A 47 3.36 9.79 4.97
C GLY A 47 2.14 10.64 5.22
N LYS A 48 2.36 11.92 5.41
CA LYS A 48 1.27 12.86 5.58
C LYS A 48 0.64 13.16 4.23
N ASN A 49 -0.66 13.33 4.24
CA ASN A 49 -1.39 13.64 3.02
C ASN A 49 -1.35 15.15 2.77
N VAL A 50 -0.16 15.63 2.42
CA VAL A 50 0.07 17.05 2.21
C VAL A 50 0.85 17.22 0.93
N VAL A 51 0.44 18.18 0.12
CA VAL A 51 1.12 18.46 -1.13
C VAL A 51 2.58 18.79 -0.86
N GLY A 52 3.47 18.18 -1.61
CA GLY A 52 4.89 18.42 -1.44
C GLY A 52 5.57 17.59 -0.38
N ASN A 53 4.79 16.80 0.36
CA ASN A 53 5.39 15.93 1.36
C ASN A 53 6.08 14.75 0.70
N THR A 54 7.26 14.41 1.21
CA THR A 54 7.99 13.25 0.72
C THR A 54 7.50 12.01 1.44
N MET A 55 6.99 11.06 0.67
CA MET A 55 6.52 9.80 1.22
C MET A 55 7.71 8.88 1.48
N GLN A 56 7.63 8.11 2.54
CA GLN A 56 8.58 7.06 2.80
C GLN A 56 8.09 5.77 2.17
N SER A 57 9.01 4.89 1.82
CA SER A 57 8.61 3.62 1.23
C SER A 57 9.53 2.51 1.69
N LYS A 58 9.04 1.28 1.57
CA LYS A 58 9.82 0.11 1.89
C LYS A 58 9.42 -1.02 0.96
N VAL A 59 10.41 -1.79 0.52
CA VAL A 59 10.19 -2.91 -0.37
C VAL A 59 10.46 -4.21 0.37
N PHE A 60 9.53 -5.16 0.25
CA PHE A 60 9.67 -6.48 0.82
C PHE A 60 9.70 -7.48 -0.33
N THR A 61 10.57 -8.47 -0.25
CA THR A 61 10.72 -9.45 -1.31
C THR A 61 10.45 -10.85 -0.78
N PHE A 62 9.68 -11.61 -1.54
CA PHE A 62 9.29 -12.96 -1.16
C PHE A 62 9.57 -13.92 -2.30
N SER A 63 9.79 -15.18 -1.97
CA SER A 63 10.12 -16.20 -2.97
C SER A 63 8.88 -16.88 -3.55
N THR A 64 7.73 -16.75 -2.91
CA THR A 64 6.49 -17.35 -3.42
C THR A 64 5.36 -16.34 -3.37
N PRO A 65 4.37 -16.47 -4.26
CA PRO A 65 3.23 -15.57 -4.23
C PRO A 65 2.41 -15.73 -2.96
N GLY A 66 2.37 -16.93 -2.39
CA GLY A 66 1.63 -17.14 -1.15
C GLY A 66 2.19 -16.36 0.02
N LEU A 67 3.52 -16.30 0.14
CA LEU A 67 4.14 -15.52 1.21
C LEU A 67 3.86 -14.04 1.03
N ALA A 68 3.95 -13.56 -0.21
CA ALA A 68 3.67 -12.15 -0.49
C ALA A 68 2.22 -11.81 -0.15
N GLN A 69 1.29 -12.68 -0.54
CA GLN A 69 -0.12 -12.44 -0.29
C GLN A 69 -0.43 -12.46 1.20
N ALA A 70 0.16 -13.38 1.94
CA ALA A 70 -0.04 -13.43 3.39
C ALA A 70 0.45 -12.15 4.05
N PHE A 71 1.56 -11.63 3.58
CA PHE A 71 2.09 -10.37 4.10
C PHE A 71 1.13 -9.21 3.82
N VAL A 72 0.62 -9.15 2.57
CA VAL A 72 -0.33 -8.10 2.20
C VAL A 72 -1.57 -8.16 3.09
N GLU A 73 -2.12 -9.35 3.27
CA GLU A 73 -3.33 -9.50 4.08
C GLU A 73 -3.11 -9.07 5.52
N ARG A 74 -1.96 -9.44 6.07
CA ARG A 74 -1.64 -9.04 7.43
C ARG A 74 -1.55 -7.52 7.55
N LYS A 75 -0.92 -6.86 6.57
CA LYS A 75 -0.81 -5.41 6.59
C LYS A 75 -2.17 -4.74 6.42
N LEU A 76 -3.00 -5.28 5.56
CA LEU A 76 -4.34 -4.73 5.39
C LEU A 76 -5.15 -4.83 6.67
N ASN A 77 -5.03 -5.95 7.38
CA ASN A 77 -5.72 -6.11 8.65
C ASN A 77 -5.20 -5.14 9.71
N GLU A 78 -3.89 -4.91 9.73
CA GLU A 78 -3.32 -3.92 10.65
C GLU A 78 -3.90 -2.54 10.40
N LYS A 79 -3.99 -2.15 9.13
CA LYS A 79 -4.50 -0.82 8.81
C LYS A 79 -5.98 -0.70 9.10
N ALA A 80 -6.74 -1.77 8.89
CA ALA A 80 -8.15 -1.76 9.22
C ALA A 80 -8.35 -1.55 10.73
N ARG A 81 -7.53 -2.20 11.54
CA ARG A 81 -7.61 -2.02 13.00
C ARG A 81 -7.26 -0.61 13.41
N LYS A 82 -6.39 0.04 12.65
CA LYS A 82 -6.01 1.42 12.93
C LYS A 82 -6.96 2.41 12.30
N ARG A 83 -8.06 1.92 11.74
CA ARG A 83 -9.12 2.74 11.18
C ARG A 83 -8.75 3.48 9.92
N TYR A 84 -7.80 2.94 9.17
CA TYR A 84 -7.56 3.44 7.83
C TYR A 84 -8.72 3.02 6.94
N ILE A 85 -9.08 3.88 6.02
CA ILE A 85 -10.17 3.63 5.08
C ILE A 85 -9.58 3.57 3.69
N GLU A 86 -9.95 2.56 2.95
CA GLU A 86 -9.46 2.43 1.59
C GLU A 86 -10.14 3.46 0.70
N ILE A 87 -9.33 4.12 -0.13
CA ILE A 87 -9.82 5.12 -1.06
C ILE A 87 -9.96 4.44 -2.41
N ALA A 88 -11.10 4.63 -3.03
CA ALA A 88 -11.32 4.08 -4.36
C ALA A 88 -10.35 4.72 -5.36
N ALA A 89 -9.86 3.92 -6.25
CA ALA A 89 -8.92 4.40 -7.25
C ALA A 89 -9.59 5.31 -8.27
#